data_57f7baa3bb3dd58af9086e23e12fc941
#
_entry.id   57f7baa3bb3dd58af9086e23e12fc941
#
_cell.length_a   1.000
_cell.length_b   1.000
_cell.length_c   1.000
_cell.angle_alpha   90.00
_cell.angle_beta   90.00
_cell.angle_gamma   90.00
#
_symmetry.space_group_name_H-M   'P 1'
#
loop_
_entity.id
_entity.type
_entity.pdbx_description
1 polymer ?
#
loop_
_entity_poly.entity_id
_entity_poly.type
_entity_poly.pdbx_seq_one_letter_code
_entity_poly.pdbx_strand_id
1 'polypeptide(L)'
;MSDYVTTAYGEALIKLMKKKNIEKITVDELCETGGIGRATYFRNFKSKDEILTAYFVMKWREYEKSHKLKEHDLSDIYRVGRYFEFCYSMRKINELIFKQGHHGAILSAYETIVTDSDTDNAVNDYESYYMAYGLFGILMKWAKCGYKETPQELAQIVVDRIFTDNEMQSYNSKPLKKLLGCVRAKQNGL
;
A
#
# COMPACT_ATOMS: atom_id res chain seq x y z
N MET A 1 2.63 15.06 12.82
CA MET A 1 1.27 15.48 12.41
C MET A 1 0.28 14.81 13.33
N SER A 2 -0.82 15.48 13.75
CA SER A 2 -1.78 14.84 14.65
C SER A 2 -2.78 13.97 13.87
N ASP A 3 -3.19 12.85 14.49
CA ASP A 3 -4.17 11.92 13.87
C ASP A 3 -5.49 12.61 13.55
N TYR A 4 -5.89 13.60 14.36
CA TYR A 4 -7.07 14.41 14.10
C TYR A 4 -7.01 15.14 12.73
N VAL A 5 -5.87 15.80 12.44
CA VAL A 5 -5.66 16.53 11.17
C VAL A 5 -5.66 15.55 9.99
N THR A 6 -4.98 14.41 10.14
CA THR A 6 -4.92 13.38 9.11
C THR A 6 -6.30 12.78 8.83
N THR A 7 -7.06 12.47 9.88
CA THR A 7 -8.43 11.93 9.75
C THR A 7 -9.32 12.93 9.04
N ALA A 8 -9.37 14.17 9.50
CA ALA A 8 -10.29 15.16 8.96
C ALA A 8 -10.04 15.46 7.48
N TYR A 9 -8.77 15.65 7.06
CA TYR A 9 -8.46 15.86 5.64
C TYR A 9 -8.61 14.58 4.80
N GLY A 10 -8.23 13.42 5.33
CA GLY A 10 -8.37 12.15 4.64
C GLY A 10 -9.84 11.82 4.35
N GLU A 11 -10.70 11.91 5.34
CA GLU A 11 -12.14 11.68 5.18
C GLU A 11 -12.81 12.72 4.27
N ALA A 12 -12.43 14.00 4.41
CA ALA A 12 -12.90 15.07 3.53
C ALA A 12 -12.53 14.79 2.08
N LEU A 13 -11.26 14.43 1.82
CA LEU A 13 -10.78 14.13 0.49
C LEU A 13 -11.52 12.94 -0.12
N ILE A 14 -11.64 11.83 0.61
CA ILE A 14 -12.37 10.63 0.17
C ILE A 14 -13.85 10.96 -0.11
N LYS A 15 -14.50 11.77 0.74
CA LYS A 15 -15.88 12.21 0.55
C LYS A 15 -16.05 13.02 -0.73
N LEU A 16 -15.10 13.92 -1.03
CA LEU A 16 -15.12 14.75 -2.24
C LEU A 16 -14.78 13.92 -3.50
N MET A 17 -13.83 12.98 -3.41
CA MET A 17 -13.45 12.07 -4.49
C MET A 17 -14.62 11.18 -4.96
N LYS A 18 -15.58 10.87 -4.09
CA LYS A 18 -16.80 10.15 -4.48
C LYS A 18 -17.71 10.97 -5.41
N LYS A 19 -17.56 12.30 -5.42
CA LYS A 19 -18.40 13.22 -6.19
C LYS A 19 -17.72 13.75 -7.46
N LYS A 20 -16.37 13.87 -7.44
CA LYS A 20 -15.60 14.43 -8.55
C LYS A 20 -14.15 13.93 -8.54
N ASN A 21 -13.47 14.16 -9.66
CA ASN A 21 -12.06 13.80 -9.78
C ASN A 21 -11.20 14.61 -8.80
N ILE A 22 -10.19 13.96 -8.19
CA ILE A 22 -9.28 14.53 -7.20
C ILE A 22 -8.58 15.80 -7.71
N GLU A 23 -8.24 15.86 -9.01
CA GLU A 23 -7.60 17.03 -9.62
C GLU A 23 -8.49 18.29 -9.52
N LYS A 24 -9.80 18.12 -9.54
CA LYS A 24 -10.79 19.21 -9.47
C LYS A 24 -11.16 19.61 -8.05
N ILE A 25 -10.64 18.93 -7.03
CA ILE A 25 -10.88 19.26 -5.62
C ILE A 25 -9.95 20.40 -5.22
N THR A 26 -10.52 21.52 -4.75
CA THR A 26 -9.74 22.65 -4.29
C THR A 26 -9.38 22.52 -2.80
N VAL A 27 -8.36 23.27 -2.37
CA VAL A 27 -7.98 23.31 -0.95
C VAL A 27 -9.12 23.91 -0.11
N ASP A 28 -9.87 24.88 -0.66
CA ASP A 28 -10.99 25.47 0.06
C ASP A 28 -12.11 24.47 0.33
N GLU A 29 -12.47 23.66 -0.65
CA GLU A 29 -13.45 22.58 -0.47
C GLU A 29 -12.98 21.52 0.54
N LEU A 30 -11.68 21.20 0.55
CA LEU A 30 -11.10 20.30 1.54
C LEU A 30 -11.22 20.90 2.94
N CYS A 31 -10.87 22.16 3.10
CA CYS A 31 -10.92 22.87 4.38
C CYS A 31 -12.36 22.97 4.89
N GLU A 32 -13.31 23.34 4.03
CA GLU A 32 -14.72 23.44 4.36
C GLU A 32 -15.29 22.06 4.76
N THR A 33 -14.98 21.03 3.95
CA THR A 33 -15.49 19.66 4.19
C THR A 33 -14.88 19.03 5.45
N GLY A 34 -13.60 19.30 5.72
CA GLY A 34 -12.88 18.75 6.88
C GLY A 34 -13.00 19.59 8.15
N GLY A 35 -13.54 20.80 8.06
CA GLY A 35 -13.64 21.70 9.22
C GLY A 35 -12.30 22.21 9.74
N ILE A 36 -11.24 22.26 8.89
CA ILE A 36 -9.88 22.64 9.27
C ILE A 36 -9.38 23.73 8.31
N GLY A 37 -8.73 24.75 8.87
CA GLY A 37 -8.32 25.94 8.13
C GLY A 37 -7.13 25.70 7.18
N ARG A 38 -7.05 26.51 6.09
CA ARG A 38 -6.01 26.49 5.05
C ARG A 38 -4.57 26.48 5.58
N ALA A 39 -4.28 27.27 6.62
CA ALA A 39 -2.94 27.32 7.23
C ALA A 39 -2.49 25.95 7.73
N THR A 40 -3.41 25.15 8.26
CA THR A 40 -3.12 23.77 8.69
C THR A 40 -2.87 22.86 7.50
N TYR A 41 -3.58 23.02 6.39
CA TYR A 41 -3.30 22.28 5.16
C TYR A 41 -1.85 22.53 4.70
N PHE A 42 -1.48 23.78 4.41
CA PHE A 42 -0.18 24.12 3.86
C PHE A 42 1.00 23.84 4.80
N ARG A 43 0.75 23.79 6.11
CA ARG A 43 1.77 23.39 7.09
C ARG A 43 2.04 21.88 7.07
N ASN A 44 1.05 21.07 6.73
CA ASN A 44 1.13 19.61 6.86
C ASN A 44 1.21 18.86 5.54
N PHE A 45 0.71 19.40 4.43
CA PHE A 45 0.61 18.72 3.15
C PHE A 45 1.02 19.59 1.98
N LYS A 46 1.79 19.03 1.05
CA LYS A 46 2.19 19.65 -0.21
C LYS A 46 1.25 19.24 -1.36
N SER A 47 0.59 18.10 -1.23
CA SER A 47 -0.30 17.54 -2.25
C SER A 47 -1.48 16.78 -1.64
N LYS A 48 -2.49 16.49 -2.46
CA LYS A 48 -3.61 15.62 -2.07
C LYS A 48 -3.17 14.16 -1.93
N ASP A 49 -2.15 13.73 -2.66
CA ASP A 49 -1.56 12.41 -2.53
C ASP A 49 -0.90 12.21 -1.17
N GLU A 50 -0.23 13.23 -0.63
CA GLU A 50 0.31 13.17 0.73
C GLU A 50 -0.79 13.01 1.80
N ILE A 51 -1.99 13.58 1.58
CA ILE A 51 -3.13 13.34 2.47
C ILE A 51 -3.54 11.86 2.42
N LEU A 52 -3.65 11.29 1.20
CA LEU A 52 -3.99 9.88 1.03
C LEU A 52 -2.95 8.98 1.66
N THR A 53 -1.66 9.23 1.41
CA THR A 53 -0.54 8.50 2.00
C THR A 53 -0.62 8.52 3.53
N ALA A 54 -0.70 9.70 4.13
CA ALA A 54 -0.78 9.86 5.59
C ALA A 54 -2.03 9.17 6.18
N TYR A 55 -3.16 9.27 5.49
CA TYR A 55 -4.40 8.63 5.92
C TYR A 55 -4.28 7.09 5.92
N PHE A 56 -3.68 6.49 4.88
CA PHE A 56 -3.44 5.05 4.83
C PHE A 56 -2.47 4.58 5.91
N VAL A 57 -1.36 5.28 6.11
CA VAL A 57 -0.39 4.97 7.17
C VAL A 57 -1.06 5.01 8.54
N MET A 58 -1.86 6.05 8.80
CA MET A 58 -2.61 6.18 10.06
C MET A 58 -3.60 5.02 10.24
N LYS A 59 -4.40 4.70 9.20
CA LYS A 59 -5.38 3.60 9.26
C LYS A 59 -4.71 2.24 9.47
N TRP A 60 -3.56 2.00 8.86
CA TRP A 60 -2.78 0.79 9.13
C TRP A 60 -2.31 0.72 10.57
N ARG A 61 -1.74 1.81 11.12
CA ARG A 61 -1.29 1.86 12.52
C ARG A 61 -2.42 1.65 13.52
N GLU A 62 -3.61 2.22 13.25
CA GLU A 62 -4.82 1.95 14.05
C GLU A 62 -5.20 0.47 14.01
N TYR A 63 -5.19 -0.13 12.81
CA TYR A 63 -5.48 -1.55 12.61
C TYR A 63 -4.45 -2.45 13.31
N GLU A 64 -3.17 -2.19 13.10
CA GLU A 64 -2.05 -2.91 13.72
C GLU A 64 -2.15 -2.89 15.25
N LYS A 65 -2.41 -1.71 15.83
CA LYS A 65 -2.60 -1.55 17.27
C LYS A 65 -3.83 -2.30 17.79
N SER A 66 -4.95 -2.17 17.12
CA SER A 66 -6.21 -2.82 17.54
C SER A 66 -6.14 -4.34 17.52
N HIS A 67 -5.31 -4.92 16.63
CA HIS A 67 -5.09 -6.36 16.51
C HIS A 67 -3.79 -6.85 17.17
N LYS A 68 -3.07 -5.95 17.88
CA LYS A 68 -1.83 -6.27 18.62
C LYS A 68 -0.75 -6.96 17.80
N LEU A 69 -0.62 -6.58 16.53
CA LEU A 69 0.25 -7.28 15.58
C LEU A 69 1.75 -7.19 15.93
N LYS A 70 2.16 -6.21 16.74
CA LYS A 70 3.54 -6.04 17.23
C LYS A 70 3.83 -6.80 18.53
N GLU A 71 2.79 -7.21 19.28
CA GLU A 71 2.94 -7.75 20.64
C GLU A 71 3.16 -9.27 20.68
N HIS A 72 2.96 -9.98 19.57
CA HIS A 72 3.00 -11.44 19.51
C HIS A 72 3.98 -11.96 18.48
N ASP A 73 4.61 -13.08 18.75
CA ASP A 73 5.35 -13.87 17.77
C ASP A 73 4.33 -14.62 16.88
N LEU A 74 3.82 -13.88 15.89
CA LEU A 74 2.78 -14.36 15.00
C LEU A 74 3.42 -15.08 13.82
N SER A 75 2.80 -16.18 13.36
CA SER A 75 3.22 -16.84 12.12
C SER A 75 3.06 -15.90 10.91
N ASP A 76 3.89 -16.09 9.89
CA ASP A 76 3.86 -15.26 8.67
C ASP A 76 2.49 -15.29 8.00
N ILE A 77 1.85 -16.46 7.92
CA ILE A 77 0.50 -16.57 7.36
C ILE A 77 -0.53 -15.74 8.12
N TYR A 78 -0.41 -15.66 9.45
CA TYR A 78 -1.32 -14.83 10.24
C TYR A 78 -1.10 -13.34 9.96
N ARG A 79 0.16 -12.88 9.94
CA ARG A 79 0.50 -11.47 9.64
C ARG A 79 0.04 -11.06 8.25
N VAL A 80 0.34 -11.90 7.25
CA VAL A 80 -0.07 -11.69 5.86
C VAL A 80 -1.61 -11.72 5.74
N GLY A 81 -2.28 -12.62 6.45
CA GLY A 81 -3.74 -12.67 6.51
C GLY A 81 -4.35 -11.36 7.04
N ARG A 82 -3.81 -10.86 8.16
CA ARG A 82 -4.26 -9.58 8.74
C ARG A 82 -4.00 -8.39 7.82
N TYR A 83 -2.88 -8.39 7.12
CA TYR A 83 -2.61 -7.38 6.11
C TYR A 83 -3.67 -7.38 4.99
N PHE A 84 -4.02 -8.54 4.44
CA PHE A 84 -5.05 -8.63 3.40
C PHE A 84 -6.46 -8.34 3.93
N GLU A 85 -6.77 -8.66 5.18
CA GLU A 85 -8.02 -8.24 5.84
C GLU A 85 -8.12 -6.71 5.91
N PHE A 86 -7.03 -6.03 6.30
CA PHE A 86 -6.97 -4.57 6.25
C PHE A 86 -7.18 -4.04 4.83
N CYS A 87 -6.46 -4.56 3.84
CA CYS A 87 -6.62 -4.16 2.44
C CYS A 87 -8.06 -4.34 1.95
N TYR A 88 -8.71 -5.45 2.34
CA TYR A 88 -10.10 -5.72 1.99
C TYR A 88 -11.09 -4.77 2.69
N SER A 89 -10.84 -4.41 3.94
CA SER A 89 -11.62 -3.40 4.64
C SER A 89 -11.59 -2.04 3.95
N MET A 90 -10.45 -1.71 3.34
CA MET A 90 -10.22 -0.46 2.60
C MET A 90 -10.59 -0.55 1.11
N ARG A 91 -11.08 -1.68 0.59
CA ARG A 91 -11.25 -1.94 -0.85
C ARG A 91 -12.04 -0.88 -1.61
N LYS A 92 -13.11 -0.33 -1.04
CA LYS A 92 -13.91 0.73 -1.69
C LYS A 92 -13.13 2.04 -1.86
N ILE A 93 -12.24 2.33 -0.93
CA ILE A 93 -11.35 3.51 -0.99
C ILE A 93 -10.23 3.22 -1.98
N ASN A 94 -9.64 2.04 -1.95
CA ASN A 94 -8.61 1.60 -2.89
C ASN A 94 -9.13 1.68 -4.35
N GLU A 95 -10.32 1.14 -4.61
CA GLU A 95 -10.96 1.20 -5.93
C GLU A 95 -11.16 2.64 -6.41
N LEU A 96 -11.61 3.53 -5.52
CA LEU A 96 -11.80 4.94 -5.83
C LEU A 96 -10.47 5.63 -6.22
N ILE A 97 -9.41 5.37 -5.45
CA ILE A 97 -8.07 5.91 -5.67
C ILE A 97 -7.49 5.35 -6.98
N PHE A 98 -7.59 4.04 -7.19
CA PHE A 98 -7.11 3.37 -8.41
C PHE A 98 -7.82 3.88 -9.67
N LYS A 99 -9.15 4.03 -9.60
CA LYS A 99 -9.96 4.57 -10.70
C LYS A 99 -9.56 5.98 -11.10
N GLN A 100 -9.08 6.79 -10.15
CA GLN A 100 -8.64 8.16 -10.40
C GLN A 100 -7.15 8.28 -10.71
N GLY A 101 -6.38 7.16 -10.74
CA GLY A 101 -4.97 7.14 -11.13
C GLY A 101 -3.99 7.47 -10.01
N HIS A 102 -4.46 7.65 -8.78
CA HIS A 102 -3.63 8.06 -7.62
C HIS A 102 -3.09 6.87 -6.79
N HIS A 103 -2.88 5.73 -7.43
CA HIS A 103 -2.35 4.52 -6.78
C HIS A 103 -0.96 4.69 -6.17
N GLY A 104 -0.16 5.65 -6.65
CA GLY A 104 1.14 6.01 -6.08
C GLY A 104 1.05 6.43 -4.61
N ALA A 105 -0.04 7.06 -4.18
CA ALA A 105 -0.23 7.42 -2.77
C ALA A 105 -0.31 6.19 -1.85
N ILE A 106 -0.91 5.08 -2.32
CA ILE A 106 -0.95 3.83 -1.56
C ILE A 106 0.42 3.17 -1.53
N LEU A 107 1.16 3.19 -2.65
CA LEU A 107 2.53 2.69 -2.69
C LEU A 107 3.43 3.45 -1.72
N SER A 108 3.37 4.79 -1.70
CA SER A 108 4.13 5.61 -0.75
C SER A 108 3.75 5.34 0.71
N ALA A 109 2.49 4.96 0.98
CA ALA A 109 2.10 4.52 2.32
C ALA A 109 2.78 3.18 2.70
N TYR A 110 2.90 2.23 1.76
CA TYR A 110 3.61 0.97 2.00
C TYR A 110 5.09 1.20 2.24
N GLU A 111 5.75 2.02 1.41
CA GLU A 111 7.14 2.43 1.64
C GLU A 111 7.32 2.99 3.04
N THR A 112 6.47 3.93 3.46
CA THR A 112 6.51 4.51 4.80
C THR A 112 6.34 3.46 5.90
N ILE A 113 5.40 2.52 5.75
CA ILE A 113 5.10 1.49 6.76
C ILE A 113 6.27 0.52 6.93
N VAL A 114 6.88 0.07 5.83
CA VAL A 114 7.96 -0.93 5.89
C VAL A 114 9.31 -0.33 6.25
N THR A 115 9.56 0.95 5.94
CA THR A 115 10.80 1.65 6.30
C THR A 115 10.78 2.24 7.72
N ASP A 116 9.62 2.31 8.36
CA ASP A 116 9.45 2.81 9.75
C ASP A 116 9.93 1.77 10.81
N SER A 117 10.46 0.64 10.37
CA SER A 117 11.10 -0.34 11.24
C SER A 117 12.56 0.07 11.51
N ASP A 118 12.90 0.27 12.81
CA ASP A 118 14.17 0.75 13.37
C ASP A 118 15.43 -0.12 13.04
N THR A 119 15.64 -0.50 11.78
CA THR A 119 16.81 -1.30 11.40
C THR A 119 17.76 -0.49 10.52
N ASP A 120 18.83 0.00 11.13
CA ASP A 120 20.00 0.67 10.52
C ASP A 120 20.83 -0.22 9.55
N ASN A 121 20.25 -1.24 8.94
CA ASN A 121 20.96 -2.16 8.06
C ASN A 121 20.55 -1.96 6.60
N ALA A 122 21.47 -1.54 5.76
CA ALA A 122 21.26 -1.30 4.31
C ALA A 122 20.68 -2.51 3.55
N VAL A 123 20.93 -3.75 4.00
CA VAL A 123 20.34 -4.95 3.39
C VAL A 123 18.85 -5.01 3.66
N ASN A 124 18.42 -4.67 4.87
CA ASN A 124 17.00 -4.61 5.26
C ASN A 124 16.22 -3.55 4.46
N ASP A 125 16.90 -2.49 3.99
CA ASP A 125 16.26 -1.45 3.17
C ASP A 125 15.80 -2.01 1.81
N TYR A 126 16.66 -2.76 1.11
CA TYR A 126 16.28 -3.41 -0.17
C TYR A 126 15.16 -4.45 0.00
N GLU A 127 15.20 -5.25 1.06
CA GLU A 127 14.15 -6.22 1.38
C GLU A 127 12.83 -5.51 1.69
N SER A 128 12.87 -4.43 2.45
CA SER A 128 11.71 -3.61 2.78
C SER A 128 11.06 -3.03 1.53
N TYR A 129 11.86 -2.48 0.61
CA TYR A 129 11.36 -1.99 -0.68
C TYR A 129 10.77 -3.13 -1.53
N TYR A 130 11.49 -4.27 -1.63
CA TYR A 130 10.97 -5.43 -2.35
C TYR A 130 9.61 -5.87 -1.81
N MET A 131 9.46 -5.94 -0.49
CA MET A 131 8.20 -6.30 0.16
C MET A 131 7.11 -5.28 -0.10
N ALA A 132 7.40 -3.98 0.02
CA ALA A 132 6.43 -2.91 -0.26
C ALA A 132 5.87 -3.00 -1.68
N TYR A 133 6.75 -3.09 -2.67
CA TYR A 133 6.36 -3.18 -4.08
C TYR A 133 5.69 -4.51 -4.41
N GLY A 134 6.15 -5.62 -3.83
CA GLY A 134 5.56 -6.95 -3.99
C GLY A 134 4.12 -6.99 -3.46
N LEU A 135 3.91 -6.56 -2.22
CA LEU A 135 2.59 -6.51 -1.58
C LEU A 135 1.64 -5.54 -2.31
N PHE A 136 2.16 -4.39 -2.73
CA PHE A 136 1.40 -3.45 -3.54
C PHE A 136 0.98 -4.05 -4.89
N GLY A 137 1.90 -4.77 -5.59
CA GLY A 137 1.61 -5.47 -6.83
C GLY A 137 0.52 -6.53 -6.68
N ILE A 138 0.54 -7.28 -5.56
CA ILE A 138 -0.49 -8.27 -5.22
C ILE A 138 -1.84 -7.58 -4.98
N LEU A 139 -1.87 -6.49 -4.21
CA LEU A 139 -3.09 -5.71 -3.99
C LEU A 139 -3.67 -5.19 -5.31
N MET A 140 -2.83 -4.63 -6.19
CA MET A 140 -3.26 -4.14 -7.51
C MET A 140 -3.87 -5.26 -8.36
N LYS A 141 -3.26 -6.45 -8.37
CA LYS A 141 -3.78 -7.63 -9.07
C LYS A 141 -5.11 -8.09 -8.49
N TRP A 142 -5.19 -8.18 -7.17
CA TRP A 142 -6.40 -8.59 -6.46
C TRP A 142 -7.57 -7.64 -6.72
N ALA A 143 -7.32 -6.33 -6.65
CA ALA A 143 -8.31 -5.31 -7.00
C ALA A 143 -8.79 -5.42 -8.46
N LYS A 144 -7.86 -5.60 -9.42
CA LYS A 144 -8.20 -5.82 -10.84
C LYS A 144 -9.03 -7.07 -11.09
N CYS A 145 -8.90 -8.10 -10.23
CA CYS A 145 -9.70 -9.32 -10.28
C CYS A 145 -11.01 -9.21 -9.48
N GLY A 146 -11.35 -8.04 -8.94
CA GLY A 146 -12.57 -7.80 -8.17
C GLY A 146 -12.56 -8.47 -6.81
N TYR A 147 -11.39 -8.63 -6.18
CA TYR A 147 -11.22 -9.23 -4.85
C TYR A 147 -11.88 -10.62 -4.75
N LYS A 148 -11.61 -11.50 -5.72
CA LYS A 148 -12.24 -12.83 -5.83
C LYS A 148 -11.90 -13.74 -4.67
N GLU A 149 -10.62 -13.79 -4.31
CA GLU A 149 -10.12 -14.58 -3.20
C GLU A 149 -10.50 -13.88 -1.88
N THR A 150 -10.77 -14.67 -0.85
CA THR A 150 -10.83 -14.12 0.52
C THR A 150 -9.45 -13.67 0.97
N PRO A 151 -9.33 -12.77 1.97
CA PRO A 151 -8.04 -12.39 2.54
C PRO A 151 -7.19 -13.58 2.99
N GLN A 152 -7.82 -14.61 3.56
CA GLN A 152 -7.16 -15.81 4.05
C GLN A 152 -6.64 -16.70 2.90
N GLU A 153 -7.46 -16.90 1.86
CA GLU A 153 -7.02 -17.64 0.67
C GLU A 153 -5.86 -16.95 -0.02
N LEU A 154 -5.92 -15.61 -0.14
CA LEU A 154 -4.82 -14.85 -0.72
C LEU A 154 -3.56 -14.92 0.14
N ALA A 155 -3.68 -14.85 1.46
CA ALA A 155 -2.56 -15.02 2.38
C ALA A 155 -1.89 -16.38 2.21
N GLN A 156 -2.67 -17.45 2.12
CA GLN A 156 -2.15 -18.80 1.89
C GLN A 156 -1.37 -18.89 0.57
N ILE A 157 -1.93 -18.35 -0.52
CA ILE A 157 -1.27 -18.32 -1.82
C ILE A 157 0.07 -17.58 -1.74
N VAL A 158 0.11 -16.43 -1.04
CA VAL A 158 1.33 -15.61 -0.91
C VAL A 158 2.39 -16.32 -0.07
N VAL A 159 2.01 -16.89 1.06
CA VAL A 159 2.94 -17.63 1.92
C VAL A 159 3.49 -18.86 1.20
N ASP A 160 2.62 -19.69 0.64
CA ASP A 160 3.03 -20.96 0.02
C ASP A 160 3.86 -20.78 -1.26
N ARG A 161 3.61 -19.71 -2.02
CA ARG A 161 4.20 -19.53 -3.36
C ARG A 161 5.29 -18.49 -3.43
N ILE A 162 5.32 -17.56 -2.50
CA ILE A 162 6.24 -16.41 -2.56
C ILE A 162 7.25 -16.47 -1.41
N PHE A 163 6.82 -16.85 -0.19
CA PHE A 163 7.70 -16.86 0.98
C PHE A 163 8.34 -18.20 1.27
N THR A 164 7.71 -19.33 0.92
CA THR A 164 8.26 -20.68 1.16
C THR A 164 9.25 -21.14 0.09
N ASP A 165 9.17 -20.62 -1.12
CA ASP A 165 10.11 -20.91 -2.22
C ASP A 165 11.49 -20.22 -2.08
N ASN A 166 11.85 -19.78 -0.87
CA ASN A 166 13.14 -19.11 -0.56
C ASN A 166 14.37 -20.02 -0.60
N GLU A 167 14.24 -21.29 -0.95
CA GLU A 167 15.38 -22.05 -1.42
C GLU A 167 15.61 -21.75 -2.90
N MET A 168 16.83 -21.44 -3.30
CA MET A 168 17.39 -21.07 -4.61
C MET A 168 16.82 -21.78 -5.87
N GLN A 169 15.71 -22.50 -5.79
CA GLN A 169 14.98 -23.09 -6.92
C GLN A 169 14.09 -22.08 -7.68
N SER A 170 13.82 -20.90 -7.11
CA SER A 170 12.96 -19.89 -7.72
C SER A 170 13.55 -19.25 -9.00
N TYR A 171 14.85 -19.39 -9.26
CA TYR A 171 15.46 -19.06 -10.56
C TYR A 171 14.81 -19.79 -11.75
N ASN A 172 14.01 -20.80 -11.49
CA ASN A 172 13.24 -21.54 -12.48
C ASN A 172 11.81 -21.03 -12.69
N SER A 173 11.37 -19.98 -12.00
CA SER A 173 10.03 -19.44 -12.20
C SER A 173 9.84 -18.95 -13.65
N LYS A 174 8.72 -19.35 -14.28
CA LYS A 174 8.41 -18.98 -15.68
C LYS A 174 8.49 -17.46 -15.95
N PRO A 175 8.04 -16.56 -15.04
CA PRO A 175 8.17 -15.12 -15.23
C PRO A 175 9.62 -14.64 -15.29
N LEU A 176 10.49 -15.15 -14.42
CA LEU A 176 11.90 -14.76 -14.38
C LEU A 176 12.68 -15.25 -15.59
N LYS A 177 12.42 -16.51 -16.03
CA LYS A 177 13.00 -17.05 -17.30
C LYS A 177 12.59 -16.20 -18.50
N LYS A 178 11.32 -15.72 -18.54
CA LYS A 178 10.86 -14.86 -19.63
C LYS A 178 11.55 -13.50 -19.60
N LEU A 179 11.76 -12.91 -18.43
CA LEU A 179 12.44 -11.63 -18.26
C LEU A 179 13.94 -11.74 -18.64
N LEU A 180 14.62 -12.74 -18.12
CA LEU A 180 16.06 -12.97 -18.38
C LEU A 180 16.31 -13.47 -19.82
N GLY A 181 15.40 -14.21 -20.42
CA GLY A 181 15.46 -14.63 -21.83
C GLY A 181 15.44 -13.45 -22.79
N CYS A 182 14.66 -12.40 -22.50
CA CYS A 182 14.65 -11.17 -23.30
C CYS A 182 15.98 -10.40 -23.21
N VAL A 183 16.70 -10.49 -22.09
CA VAL A 183 18.01 -9.82 -21.91
C VAL A 183 19.09 -10.56 -22.71
N ARG A 184 19.09 -11.90 -22.73
CA ARG A 184 20.07 -12.68 -23.51
C ARG A 184 19.91 -12.52 -25.02
N ALA A 185 18.71 -12.39 -25.53
CA ALA A 185 18.46 -12.17 -26.95
C ALA A 185 19.03 -10.83 -27.49
N LYS A 186 19.16 -9.82 -26.62
CA LYS A 186 19.77 -8.52 -26.99
C LYS A 186 21.30 -8.51 -26.92
N GLN A 187 21.93 -9.43 -26.18
CA GLN A 187 23.39 -9.52 -26.09
C GLN A 187 24.03 -10.34 -27.22
N ASN A 188 23.26 -11.20 -27.89
CA ASN A 188 23.75 -12.04 -29.01
C ASN A 188 23.46 -11.41 -30.38
N GLY A 189 23.06 -10.16 -30.45
CA GLY A 189 22.74 -9.41 -31.67
C GLY A 189 23.70 -8.23 -31.96
N LEU A 190 24.97 -8.32 -31.51
CA LEU A 190 26.07 -7.43 -31.89
C LEU A 190 27.19 -8.24 -32.56
#